data_7731aa0c4353980f8d5deeb2f2db74e5
#
_entry.id   7731aa0c4353980f8d5deeb2f2db74e5
#
_cell.length_a   1.000
_cell.length_b   1.000
_cell.length_c   1.000
_cell.angle_alpha   90.00
_cell.angle_beta   90.00
_cell.angle_gamma   90.00
#
_symmetry.space_group_name_H-M   'P 1'
#
loop_
_entity.id
_entity.type
_entity.pdbx_description
1 polymer ?
#
loop_
_entity_poly.entity_id
_entity_poly.type
_entity_poly.pdbx_seq_one_letter_code
_entity_poly.pdbx_strand_id
1 'polypeptide(L)'
;MADAIGNKAAKDYHLDVAAPDQGFFAKGLGNTDWGMKNRLSRIFSPKSGNTVMLAFDHGYIMGSTAGLERLDVSIAPLCEYADVLMGTRGALRSCIPPTLNKAVCLRATHDSSVLFDDMSQGCGLGVDMEEALRMNASALAIQCFVGGAGEKDSLEVLCRAADAGYRYGVPVMGVTAVGKEMERTPKYFLLATRILAELGASMVKTYFCEDFENVVAACPVPIVIAGGKKLPEAEALTMAYRAIQSGARGVDMGRNIFQSECPIAMCKAVAKVVHENFTDKEAYEFYLNEKN
;
A
#
# COMPACT_ATOMS: atom_id res chain seq x y z
N MET A 1 23.75 41.72 -5.60
CA MET A 1 24.53 40.46 -5.78
C MET A 1 24.63 39.81 -4.43
N ALA A 2 24.25 38.55 -4.34
CA ALA A 2 24.49 37.78 -3.13
C ALA A 2 26.01 37.69 -2.95
N ASP A 3 26.48 38.09 -1.78
CA ASP A 3 27.91 38.07 -1.47
C ASP A 3 28.38 36.62 -1.28
N ALA A 4 28.95 36.03 -2.31
CA ALA A 4 29.49 34.68 -2.26
C ALA A 4 30.82 34.61 -1.46
N ILE A 5 31.34 35.76 -1.02
CA ILE A 5 32.67 35.87 -0.37
C ILE A 5 32.52 36.25 1.13
N GLY A 6 31.32 36.29 1.64
CA GLY A 6 30.99 36.88 2.94
C GLY A 6 31.57 36.24 4.21
N ASN A 7 32.42 35.21 4.14
CA ASN A 7 33.01 34.62 5.34
C ASN A 7 34.53 34.56 5.30
N LYS A 8 35.11 35.48 6.05
CA LYS A 8 36.57 35.52 6.30
C LYS A 8 37.05 34.52 7.37
N ALA A 9 36.16 33.82 8.05
CA ALA A 9 36.51 32.78 9.01
C ALA A 9 36.81 31.48 8.27
N ALA A 10 37.89 30.79 8.63
CA ALA A 10 38.13 29.44 8.18
C ALA A 10 36.94 28.56 8.54
N LYS A 11 36.30 28.00 7.54
CA LYS A 11 35.23 27.03 7.73
C LYS A 11 35.78 25.64 7.53
N ASP A 12 35.43 24.74 8.41
CA ASP A 12 35.57 23.32 8.13
C ASP A 12 34.52 22.94 7.09
N TYR A 13 34.98 22.52 5.91
CA TYR A 13 34.13 22.06 4.81
C TYR A 13 33.96 20.56 4.83
N HIS A 14 34.47 19.88 5.86
CA HIS A 14 34.36 18.42 6.04
C HIS A 14 34.81 17.61 4.81
N LEU A 15 35.90 18.09 4.13
CA LEU A 15 36.42 17.41 2.95
C LEU A 15 37.09 16.06 3.27
N ASP A 16 37.39 15.85 4.53
CA ASP A 16 37.90 14.61 5.10
C ASP A 16 36.78 13.62 5.46
N VAL A 17 35.52 14.05 5.45
CA VAL A 17 34.33 13.20 5.72
C VAL A 17 33.88 12.63 4.39
N ALA A 18 33.83 11.28 4.32
CA ALA A 18 33.29 10.59 3.15
C ALA A 18 31.83 10.98 2.94
N ALA A 19 31.44 11.20 1.68
CA ALA A 19 30.04 11.39 1.33
C ALA A 19 29.21 10.17 1.78
N PRO A 20 28.06 10.35 2.44
CA PRO A 20 27.23 9.24 2.88
C PRO A 20 26.72 8.47 1.65
N ASP A 21 27.12 7.22 1.52
CA ASP A 21 26.52 6.26 0.59
C ASP A 21 25.42 5.50 1.34
N GLN A 22 24.28 6.14 1.51
CA GLN A 22 23.11 5.52 2.14
C GLN A 22 22.35 4.76 1.07
N GLY A 23 22.44 3.42 1.13
CA GLY A 23 21.54 2.55 0.40
C GLY A 23 20.08 2.88 0.74
N PHE A 24 19.17 2.66 -0.20
CA PHE A 24 17.76 2.85 0.07
C PHE A 24 17.21 1.67 0.90
N PHE A 25 16.42 1.94 1.94
CA PHE A 25 15.98 0.93 2.93
C PHE A 25 14.94 -0.04 2.38
N ALA A 26 14.24 0.29 1.29
CA ALA A 26 13.23 -0.59 0.71
C ALA A 26 13.87 -1.62 -0.24
N LYS A 27 13.57 -2.90 -0.01
CA LYS A 27 14.08 -4.06 -0.77
C LYS A 27 13.89 -3.85 -2.27
N GLY A 28 14.94 -4.07 -3.05
CA GLY A 28 14.90 -4.06 -4.51
C GLY A 28 14.80 -2.69 -5.18
N LEU A 29 14.74 -1.59 -4.42
CA LEU A 29 14.47 -0.24 -4.93
C LEU A 29 15.67 0.71 -4.82
N GLY A 30 16.86 0.17 -4.57
CA GLY A 30 18.09 0.96 -4.42
C GLY A 30 18.50 1.74 -5.68
N ASN A 31 18.20 1.22 -6.87
CA ASN A 31 18.55 1.77 -8.16
C ASN A 31 17.52 2.73 -8.76
N THR A 32 16.48 3.12 -7.99
CA THR A 32 15.47 4.08 -8.45
C THR A 32 15.97 5.53 -8.24
N ASP A 33 15.34 6.48 -8.96
CA ASP A 33 15.66 7.90 -8.82
C ASP A 33 15.21 8.50 -7.49
N TRP A 34 15.66 9.75 -7.22
CA TRP A 34 15.34 10.45 -5.98
C TRP A 34 13.84 10.69 -5.81
N GLY A 35 13.12 11.03 -6.88
CA GLY A 35 11.66 11.28 -6.82
C GLY A 35 10.88 10.04 -6.44
N MET A 36 11.25 8.89 -7.01
CA MET A 36 10.70 7.59 -6.65
C MET A 36 10.98 7.26 -5.17
N LYS A 37 12.24 7.40 -4.73
CA LYS A 37 12.65 7.17 -3.34
C LYS A 37 11.93 8.07 -2.36
N ASN A 38 11.73 9.35 -2.71
CA ASN A 38 11.00 10.30 -1.87
C ASN A 38 9.54 9.90 -1.69
N ARG A 39 8.85 9.47 -2.77
CA ARG A 39 7.48 8.96 -2.67
C ARG A 39 7.40 7.66 -1.87
N LEU A 40 8.32 6.74 -2.09
CA LEU A 40 8.41 5.49 -1.31
C LEU A 40 8.65 5.75 0.18
N SER A 41 9.43 6.77 0.54
CA SER A 41 9.68 7.17 1.93
C SER A 41 8.45 7.81 2.61
N ARG A 42 7.48 8.26 1.84
CA ARG A 42 6.16 8.69 2.37
C ARG A 42 5.19 7.53 2.52
N ILE A 43 5.44 6.42 1.82
CA ILE A 43 4.64 5.20 1.89
C ILE A 43 5.16 4.30 3.02
N PHE A 44 6.45 3.99 2.99
CA PHE A 44 7.11 3.19 4.01
C PHE A 44 7.87 4.12 4.96
N SER A 45 7.59 4.01 6.25
CA SER A 45 8.29 4.80 7.26
C SER A 45 9.79 4.52 7.24
N PRO A 46 10.67 5.52 7.07
CA PRO A 46 12.12 5.29 7.14
C PRO A 46 12.60 4.75 8.49
N LYS A 47 11.81 4.91 9.56
CA LYS A 47 12.14 4.43 10.91
C LYS A 47 11.92 2.93 11.07
N SER A 48 10.76 2.43 10.64
CA SER A 48 10.39 1.02 10.78
C SER A 48 10.59 0.21 9.50
N GLY A 49 10.66 0.87 8.34
CA GLY A 49 10.64 0.24 7.02
C GLY A 49 9.26 -0.27 6.62
N ASN A 50 8.21 0.01 7.40
CA ASN A 50 6.87 -0.54 7.26
C ASN A 50 5.82 0.53 6.97
N THR A 51 4.58 0.09 6.66
CA THR A 51 3.44 0.96 6.35
C THR A 51 2.11 0.39 6.84
N VAL A 52 1.22 1.27 7.27
CA VAL A 52 -0.21 1.00 7.47
C VAL A 52 -1.00 1.75 6.41
N MET A 53 -1.56 1.02 5.45
CA MET A 53 -2.42 1.57 4.43
C MET A 53 -3.89 1.32 4.79
N LEU A 54 -4.71 2.36 4.67
CA LEU A 54 -6.16 2.27 4.84
C LEU A 54 -6.83 2.16 3.47
N ALA A 55 -7.37 0.97 3.16
CA ALA A 55 -8.02 0.68 1.88
C ALA A 55 -9.54 0.90 1.95
N PHE A 56 -10.03 1.83 1.14
CA PHE A 56 -11.47 2.10 0.97
C PHE A 56 -11.88 2.23 -0.51
N ASP A 57 -11.08 1.64 -1.38
CA ASP A 57 -11.24 1.72 -2.83
C ASP A 57 -12.27 0.74 -3.41
N HIS A 58 -12.59 -0.34 -2.71
CA HIS A 58 -13.41 -1.44 -3.27
C HIS A 58 -14.87 -1.07 -3.60
N GLY A 59 -15.34 0.10 -3.16
CA GLY A 59 -16.66 0.61 -3.54
C GLY A 59 -16.87 0.76 -5.04
N TYR A 60 -15.81 0.93 -5.83
CA TYR A 60 -15.92 1.09 -7.28
C TYR A 60 -16.35 -0.20 -8.02
N ILE A 61 -16.19 -1.36 -7.40
CA ILE A 61 -16.65 -2.66 -7.94
C ILE A 61 -17.78 -3.28 -7.14
N MET A 62 -17.85 -3.00 -5.84
CA MET A 62 -18.81 -3.63 -4.92
C MET A 62 -19.96 -2.69 -4.52
N GLY A 63 -19.90 -1.43 -4.91
CA GLY A 63 -20.85 -0.41 -4.44
C GLY A 63 -20.62 -0.05 -2.97
N SER A 64 -21.67 0.49 -2.35
CA SER A 64 -21.66 0.78 -0.91
C SER A 64 -21.73 -0.53 -0.14
N THR A 65 -20.64 -0.86 0.55
CA THR A 65 -20.60 -1.96 1.53
C THR A 65 -20.68 -1.39 2.94
N ALA A 66 -21.05 -2.22 3.92
CA ALA A 66 -21.14 -1.79 5.30
C ALA A 66 -19.88 -1.05 5.77
N GLY A 67 -20.04 0.19 6.25
CA GLY A 67 -18.98 1.10 6.64
C GLY A 67 -18.44 2.01 5.52
N LEU A 68 -18.94 1.89 4.29
CA LEU A 68 -18.59 2.77 3.16
C LEU A 68 -19.79 3.56 2.61
N GLU A 69 -20.90 3.59 3.30
CA GLU A 69 -22.10 4.35 2.91
C GLU A 69 -21.82 5.87 2.94
N ARG A 70 -21.06 6.31 3.92
CA ARG A 70 -20.68 7.71 4.13
C ARG A 70 -19.18 7.78 4.42
N LEU A 71 -18.37 7.81 3.36
CA LEU A 71 -16.90 7.86 3.45
C LEU A 71 -16.40 9.08 4.23
N ASP A 72 -17.07 10.20 4.11
CA ASP A 72 -16.79 11.44 4.83
C ASP A 72 -16.99 11.30 6.36
N VAL A 73 -17.85 10.38 6.79
CA VAL A 73 -18.12 10.09 8.20
C VAL A 73 -17.33 8.89 8.71
N SER A 74 -17.26 7.82 7.93
CA SER A 74 -16.68 6.55 8.37
C SER A 74 -15.17 6.46 8.15
N ILE A 75 -14.67 7.03 7.05
CA ILE A 75 -13.27 6.87 6.64
C ILE A 75 -12.43 8.12 6.97
N ALA A 76 -12.96 9.33 6.75
CA ALA A 76 -12.18 10.54 6.96
C ALA A 76 -11.56 10.64 8.37
N PRO A 77 -12.24 10.27 9.49
CA PRO A 77 -11.64 10.29 10.83
C PRO A 77 -10.52 9.26 11.03
N LEU A 78 -10.50 8.19 10.24
CA LEU A 78 -9.49 7.13 10.35
C LEU A 78 -8.19 7.52 9.62
N CYS A 79 -8.27 8.42 8.65
CA CYS A 79 -7.15 8.79 7.81
C CYS A 79 -5.96 9.33 8.59
N GLU A 80 -6.20 9.95 9.74
CA GLU A 80 -5.15 10.48 10.61
C GLU A 80 -4.22 9.38 11.15
N TYR A 81 -4.74 8.19 11.36
CA TYR A 81 -4.03 7.07 11.99
C TYR A 81 -3.38 6.10 11.00
N ALA A 82 -3.54 6.33 9.69
CA ALA A 82 -2.88 5.57 8.65
C ALA A 82 -1.70 6.35 8.04
N ASP A 83 -0.71 5.65 7.50
CA ASP A 83 0.38 6.27 6.75
C ASP A 83 -0.06 6.62 5.34
N VAL A 84 -0.83 5.74 4.71
CA VAL A 84 -1.25 5.84 3.32
C VAL A 84 -2.75 5.63 3.18
N LEU A 85 -3.36 6.41 2.31
CA LEU A 85 -4.76 6.27 1.92
C LEU A 85 -4.86 5.57 0.56
N MET A 86 -5.44 4.37 0.53
CA MET A 86 -5.73 3.68 -0.71
C MET A 86 -7.20 3.87 -1.09
N GLY A 87 -7.44 4.71 -2.08
CA GLY A 87 -8.78 5.08 -2.53
C GLY A 87 -8.87 5.36 -4.01
N THR A 88 -10.10 5.53 -4.50
CA THR A 88 -10.37 5.99 -5.87
C THR A 88 -10.32 7.52 -5.93
N ARG A 89 -10.05 8.07 -7.14
CA ARG A 89 -10.03 9.54 -7.34
C ARG A 89 -11.34 10.22 -6.92
N GLY A 90 -12.48 9.56 -7.16
CA GLY A 90 -13.80 10.10 -6.79
C GLY A 90 -13.98 10.18 -5.29
N ALA A 91 -13.69 9.10 -4.57
CA ALA A 91 -13.78 9.04 -3.11
C ALA A 91 -12.83 10.05 -2.43
N LEU A 92 -11.59 10.13 -2.89
CA LEU A 92 -10.62 11.09 -2.35
C LEU A 92 -11.07 12.54 -2.54
N ARG A 93 -11.50 12.92 -3.75
CA ARG A 93 -11.96 14.28 -4.05
C ARG A 93 -13.20 14.71 -3.29
N SER A 94 -14.12 13.77 -3.09
CA SER A 94 -15.45 14.09 -2.56
C SER A 94 -15.55 13.95 -1.05
N CYS A 95 -14.72 13.08 -0.42
CA CYS A 95 -14.97 12.66 0.94
C CYS A 95 -13.75 12.84 1.87
N ILE A 96 -12.53 12.99 1.33
CA ILE A 96 -11.32 13.05 2.16
C ILE A 96 -10.76 14.48 2.17
N PRO A 97 -10.60 15.09 3.35
CA PRO A 97 -10.02 16.42 3.45
C PRO A 97 -8.57 16.45 2.95
N PRO A 98 -8.22 17.31 1.98
CA PRO A 98 -6.84 17.40 1.45
C PRO A 98 -5.84 17.93 2.48
N THR A 99 -6.32 18.60 3.52
CA THR A 99 -5.52 19.16 4.62
C THR A 99 -4.87 18.10 5.50
N LEU A 100 -5.29 16.83 5.42
CA LEU A 100 -4.66 15.71 6.12
C LEU A 100 -3.23 15.43 5.63
N ASN A 101 -2.88 15.87 4.42
CA ASN A 101 -1.55 15.75 3.84
C ASN A 101 -0.94 14.33 3.92
N LYS A 102 -1.77 13.30 3.71
CA LYS A 102 -1.37 11.90 3.74
C LYS A 102 -0.83 11.44 2.39
N ALA A 103 0.05 10.45 2.40
CA ALA A 103 0.43 9.75 1.18
C ALA A 103 -0.81 9.05 0.59
N VAL A 104 -0.92 9.07 -0.73
CA VAL A 104 -2.04 8.46 -1.45
C VAL A 104 -1.53 7.37 -2.38
N CYS A 105 -2.04 6.15 -2.22
CA CYS A 105 -1.94 5.09 -3.20
C CYS A 105 -3.24 5.07 -4.01
N LEU A 106 -3.21 5.66 -5.21
CA LEU A 106 -4.40 5.91 -6.01
C LEU A 106 -4.80 4.65 -6.78
N ARG A 107 -6.03 4.13 -6.58
CA ARG A 107 -6.57 3.08 -7.43
C ARG A 107 -6.64 3.57 -8.87
N ALA A 108 -5.88 2.97 -9.77
CA ALA A 108 -5.77 3.43 -11.15
C ALA A 108 -6.45 2.50 -12.15
N THR A 109 -6.75 1.26 -11.80
CA THR A 109 -7.56 0.38 -12.65
C THR A 109 -9.06 0.64 -12.47
N HIS A 110 -9.81 0.42 -13.52
CA HIS A 110 -11.22 0.08 -13.47
C HIS A 110 -11.38 -1.41 -13.78
N ASP A 111 -12.34 -2.03 -13.13
CA ASP A 111 -12.61 -3.47 -13.26
C ASP A 111 -14.12 -3.69 -13.36
N SER A 112 -14.55 -4.87 -13.75
CA SER A 112 -15.96 -5.23 -13.78
C SER A 112 -16.54 -5.25 -12.37
N SER A 113 -17.79 -4.85 -12.23
CA SER A 113 -18.50 -4.89 -10.94
C SER A 113 -18.81 -6.33 -10.52
N VAL A 114 -19.16 -6.49 -9.24
CA VAL A 114 -19.60 -7.80 -8.68
C VAL A 114 -20.87 -8.36 -9.34
N LEU A 115 -21.56 -7.56 -10.15
CA LEU A 115 -22.70 -8.00 -10.95
C LEU A 115 -22.28 -8.76 -12.22
N PHE A 116 -21.03 -8.65 -12.61
CA PHE A 116 -20.50 -9.37 -13.76
C PHE A 116 -20.04 -10.77 -13.33
N ASP A 117 -20.26 -11.77 -14.18
CA ASP A 117 -19.98 -13.16 -13.85
C ASP A 117 -18.49 -13.42 -13.56
N ASP A 118 -17.61 -12.78 -14.32
CA ASP A 118 -16.17 -12.87 -14.14
C ASP A 118 -15.56 -11.45 -13.98
N MET A 119 -15.26 -11.09 -12.76
CA MET A 119 -14.65 -9.80 -12.42
C MET A 119 -13.25 -9.60 -13.00
N SER A 120 -12.59 -10.66 -13.48
CA SER A 120 -11.26 -10.56 -14.10
C SER A 120 -11.30 -9.96 -15.50
N GLN A 121 -12.46 -9.98 -16.16
CA GLN A 121 -12.64 -9.39 -17.49
C GLN A 121 -12.87 -7.88 -17.39
N GLY A 122 -12.43 -7.16 -18.41
CA GLY A 122 -12.66 -5.73 -18.54
C GLY A 122 -11.76 -4.83 -17.68
N CYS A 123 -10.65 -5.38 -17.14
CA CYS A 123 -9.64 -4.57 -16.47
C CYS A 123 -9.01 -3.57 -17.45
N GLY A 124 -8.92 -2.31 -17.04
CA GLY A 124 -8.30 -1.26 -17.82
C GLY A 124 -7.72 -0.15 -16.95
N LEU A 125 -6.92 0.73 -17.58
CA LEU A 125 -6.39 1.91 -16.91
C LEU A 125 -7.46 2.99 -16.85
N GLY A 126 -7.93 3.30 -15.66
CA GLY A 126 -8.95 4.33 -15.39
C GLY A 126 -8.37 5.68 -14.97
N VAL A 127 -7.10 5.70 -14.57
CA VAL A 127 -6.36 6.90 -14.15
C VAL A 127 -5.00 6.89 -14.84
N ASP A 128 -4.73 7.89 -15.65
CA ASP A 128 -3.42 8.08 -16.26
C ASP A 128 -2.43 8.75 -15.29
N MET A 129 -1.16 8.85 -15.71
CA MET A 129 -0.10 9.40 -14.88
C MET A 129 -0.26 10.91 -14.64
N GLU A 130 -0.77 11.66 -15.60
CA GLU A 130 -1.00 13.11 -15.45
C GLU A 130 -2.04 13.38 -14.37
N GLU A 131 -3.13 12.61 -14.37
CA GLU A 131 -4.15 12.71 -13.33
C GLU A 131 -3.59 12.29 -11.96
N ALA A 132 -2.77 11.25 -11.90
CA ALA A 132 -2.11 10.84 -10.67
C ALA A 132 -1.21 11.94 -10.10
N LEU A 133 -0.45 12.62 -10.95
CA LEU A 133 0.39 13.75 -10.56
C LEU A 133 -0.45 14.94 -10.06
N ARG A 134 -1.54 15.26 -10.76
CA ARG A 134 -2.49 16.31 -10.32
C ARG A 134 -3.14 16.01 -8.97
N MET A 135 -3.35 14.73 -8.68
CA MET A 135 -3.86 14.25 -7.38
C MET A 135 -2.76 14.17 -6.30
N ASN A 136 -1.52 14.54 -6.62
CA ASN A 136 -0.36 14.37 -5.73
C ASN A 136 -0.20 12.93 -5.20
N ALA A 137 -0.52 11.95 -6.04
CA ALA A 137 -0.43 10.55 -5.67
C ALA A 137 1.03 10.15 -5.35
N SER A 138 1.21 9.38 -4.28
CA SER A 138 2.49 8.81 -3.89
C SER A 138 2.75 7.47 -4.57
N ALA A 139 1.68 6.78 -4.99
CA ALA A 139 1.72 5.56 -5.80
C ALA A 139 0.43 5.37 -6.59
N LEU A 140 0.49 4.50 -7.61
CA LEU A 140 -0.68 3.93 -8.28
C LEU A 140 -0.89 2.49 -7.82
N ALA A 141 -2.16 2.07 -7.68
CA ALA A 141 -2.54 0.68 -7.44
C ALA A 141 -3.19 0.08 -8.69
N ILE A 142 -2.60 -0.98 -9.20
CA ILE A 142 -3.03 -1.71 -10.40
C ILE A 142 -3.49 -3.10 -9.99
N GLN A 143 -4.75 -3.43 -10.24
CA GLN A 143 -5.29 -4.75 -9.97
C GLN A 143 -4.86 -5.74 -11.07
N CYS A 144 -4.40 -6.92 -10.68
CA CYS A 144 -3.91 -7.94 -11.58
C CYS A 144 -4.55 -9.28 -11.25
N PHE A 145 -5.08 -9.95 -12.28
CA PHE A 145 -5.85 -11.20 -12.17
C PHE A 145 -5.03 -12.40 -12.66
N VAL A 146 -3.89 -12.66 -12.02
CA VAL A 146 -3.00 -13.77 -12.41
C VAL A 146 -3.76 -15.10 -12.37
N GLY A 147 -3.75 -15.84 -13.49
CA GLY A 147 -4.48 -17.09 -13.66
C GLY A 147 -5.96 -16.95 -14.02
N GLY A 148 -6.51 -15.73 -14.06
CA GLY A 148 -7.88 -15.45 -14.50
C GLY A 148 -7.98 -15.19 -16.00
N ALA A 149 -9.20 -15.14 -16.54
CA ALA A 149 -9.43 -14.84 -17.95
C ALA A 149 -8.90 -13.45 -18.37
N GLY A 150 -8.89 -12.48 -17.45
CA GLY A 150 -8.34 -11.15 -17.66
C GLY A 150 -6.85 -10.99 -17.31
N GLU A 151 -6.10 -12.08 -17.17
CA GLU A 151 -4.67 -12.00 -16.82
C GLU A 151 -3.90 -11.11 -17.77
N LYS A 152 -3.98 -11.39 -19.08
CA LYS A 152 -3.24 -10.65 -20.10
C LYS A 152 -3.51 -9.16 -20.03
N ASP A 153 -4.78 -8.76 -19.98
CA ASP A 153 -5.17 -7.35 -20.00
C ASP A 153 -4.71 -6.62 -18.73
N SER A 154 -4.87 -7.27 -17.58
CA SER A 154 -4.46 -6.69 -16.29
C SER A 154 -2.93 -6.57 -16.16
N LEU A 155 -2.16 -7.53 -16.67
CA LEU A 155 -0.71 -7.46 -16.70
C LEU A 155 -0.20 -6.42 -17.70
N GLU A 156 -0.86 -6.25 -18.86
CA GLU A 156 -0.55 -5.17 -19.80
C GLU A 156 -0.76 -3.79 -19.18
N VAL A 157 -1.85 -3.61 -18.43
CA VAL A 157 -2.10 -2.36 -17.66
C VAL A 157 -1.01 -2.13 -16.63
N LEU A 158 -0.56 -3.17 -15.92
CA LEU A 158 0.56 -3.07 -14.97
C LEU A 158 1.85 -2.61 -15.67
N CYS A 159 2.23 -3.23 -16.78
CA CYS A 159 3.44 -2.86 -17.52
C CYS A 159 3.40 -1.40 -17.98
N ARG A 160 2.28 -0.95 -18.55
CA ARG A 160 2.11 0.46 -18.99
C ARG A 160 2.18 1.44 -17.81
N ALA A 161 1.56 1.09 -16.69
CA ALA A 161 1.63 1.91 -15.48
C ALA A 161 3.04 1.95 -14.89
N ALA A 162 3.77 0.83 -14.91
CA ALA A 162 5.15 0.74 -14.44
C ALA A 162 6.09 1.59 -15.30
N ASP A 163 5.99 1.52 -16.63
CA ASP A 163 6.78 2.35 -17.56
C ASP A 163 6.54 3.85 -17.32
N ALA A 164 5.28 4.25 -17.18
CA ALA A 164 4.94 5.62 -16.84
C ALA A 164 5.44 5.99 -15.43
N GLY A 165 5.29 5.09 -14.47
CA GLY A 165 5.77 5.26 -13.10
C GLY A 165 7.27 5.53 -13.03
N TYR A 166 8.07 4.75 -13.74
CA TYR A 166 9.52 4.99 -13.84
C TYR A 166 9.85 6.33 -14.49
N ARG A 167 9.14 6.70 -15.57
CA ARG A 167 9.35 7.98 -16.26
C ARG A 167 9.08 9.19 -15.38
N TYR A 168 8.09 9.13 -14.51
CA TYR A 168 7.65 10.25 -13.67
C TYR A 168 8.04 10.11 -12.20
N GLY A 169 8.76 9.07 -11.82
CA GLY A 169 9.18 8.81 -10.45
C GLY A 169 8.01 8.46 -9.51
N VAL A 170 6.96 7.83 -10.01
CA VAL A 170 5.77 7.42 -9.23
C VAL A 170 5.76 5.91 -9.06
N PRO A 171 5.86 5.38 -7.82
CA PRO A 171 5.78 3.95 -7.56
C PRO A 171 4.47 3.34 -8.03
N VAL A 172 4.53 2.08 -8.49
CA VAL A 172 3.34 1.31 -8.86
C VAL A 172 3.23 0.10 -7.94
N MET A 173 2.06 -0.06 -7.32
CA MET A 173 1.70 -1.24 -6.54
C MET A 173 0.91 -2.21 -7.39
N GLY A 174 1.45 -3.41 -7.61
CA GLY A 174 0.69 -4.52 -8.17
C GLY A 174 -0.20 -5.15 -7.09
N VAL A 175 -1.50 -5.25 -7.35
CA VAL A 175 -2.47 -5.83 -6.42
C VAL A 175 -2.90 -7.19 -6.93
N THR A 176 -2.57 -8.26 -6.21
CA THR A 176 -3.01 -9.61 -6.54
C THR A 176 -4.51 -9.76 -6.29
N ALA A 177 -5.29 -9.85 -7.35
CA ALA A 177 -6.71 -10.19 -7.27
C ALA A 177 -6.89 -11.69 -7.49
N VAL A 178 -7.56 -12.34 -6.55
CA VAL A 178 -7.83 -13.78 -6.63
C VAL A 178 -9.24 -13.97 -7.17
N GLY A 179 -9.37 -14.51 -8.38
CA GLY A 179 -10.65 -14.85 -9.00
C GLY A 179 -11.42 -15.92 -8.20
N LYS A 180 -12.70 -16.12 -8.54
CA LYS A 180 -13.58 -17.09 -7.86
C LYS A 180 -13.06 -18.53 -7.94
N GLU A 181 -12.44 -18.88 -9.07
CA GLU A 181 -11.90 -20.20 -9.38
C GLU A 181 -10.49 -20.44 -8.80
N MET A 182 -9.90 -19.45 -8.15
CA MET A 182 -8.51 -19.51 -7.73
C MET A 182 -8.37 -19.76 -6.24
N GLU A 183 -7.47 -20.68 -5.90
CA GLU A 183 -7.16 -20.99 -4.51
C GLU A 183 -6.11 -20.03 -3.94
N ARG A 184 -6.33 -19.58 -2.72
CA ARG A 184 -5.39 -18.73 -1.95
C ARG A 184 -4.29 -19.56 -1.32
N THR A 185 -3.46 -20.19 -2.15
CA THR A 185 -2.37 -21.06 -1.71
C THR A 185 -1.02 -20.35 -1.70
N PRO A 186 -0.05 -20.78 -0.89
CA PRO A 186 1.32 -20.27 -0.94
C PRO A 186 1.91 -20.36 -2.36
N LYS A 187 1.68 -21.46 -3.07
CA LYS A 187 2.13 -21.67 -4.45
C LYS A 187 1.60 -20.60 -5.41
N TYR A 188 0.31 -20.26 -5.29
CA TYR A 188 -0.31 -19.21 -6.10
C TYR A 188 0.32 -17.85 -5.81
N PHE A 189 0.42 -17.46 -4.53
CA PHE A 189 0.94 -16.14 -4.17
C PHE A 189 2.43 -15.99 -4.46
N LEU A 190 3.21 -17.07 -4.33
CA LEU A 190 4.60 -17.08 -4.73
C LEU A 190 4.76 -16.78 -6.23
N LEU A 191 3.93 -17.39 -7.08
CA LEU A 191 3.91 -17.14 -8.52
C LEU A 191 3.43 -15.71 -8.82
N ALA A 192 2.27 -15.34 -8.31
CA ALA A 192 1.62 -14.08 -8.64
C ALA A 192 2.47 -12.88 -8.19
N THR A 193 2.98 -12.85 -6.96
CA THR A 193 3.80 -11.75 -6.46
C THR A 193 5.10 -11.60 -7.26
N ARG A 194 5.69 -12.72 -7.67
CA ARG A 194 6.89 -12.73 -8.51
C ARG A 194 6.62 -12.14 -9.89
N ILE A 195 5.53 -12.54 -10.55
CA ILE A 195 5.13 -12.00 -11.86
C ILE A 195 4.96 -10.47 -11.75
N LEU A 196 4.19 -9.99 -10.77
CA LEU A 196 3.94 -8.56 -10.63
C LEU A 196 5.23 -7.76 -10.42
N ALA A 197 6.13 -8.27 -9.59
CA ALA A 197 7.41 -7.60 -9.33
C ALA A 197 8.33 -7.60 -10.57
N GLU A 198 8.41 -8.69 -11.32
CA GLU A 198 9.23 -8.75 -12.53
C GLU A 198 8.67 -7.92 -13.69
N LEU A 199 7.37 -7.68 -13.71
CA LEU A 199 6.72 -6.77 -14.66
C LEU A 199 6.79 -5.29 -14.24
N GLY A 200 7.52 -4.96 -13.17
CA GLY A 200 7.87 -3.59 -12.83
C GLY A 200 7.11 -2.98 -11.65
N ALA A 201 6.30 -3.76 -10.92
CA ALA A 201 5.72 -3.26 -9.68
C ALA A 201 6.81 -2.88 -8.68
N SER A 202 6.71 -1.70 -8.09
CA SER A 202 7.63 -1.22 -7.04
C SER A 202 7.30 -1.80 -5.65
N MET A 203 6.11 -2.33 -5.48
CA MET A 203 5.63 -3.05 -4.30
C MET A 203 4.43 -3.92 -4.71
N VAL A 204 4.13 -4.93 -3.91
CA VAL A 204 3.02 -5.86 -4.19
C VAL A 204 2.08 -5.93 -3.00
N LYS A 205 0.77 -5.84 -3.27
CA LYS A 205 -0.28 -6.16 -2.32
C LYS A 205 -0.80 -7.57 -2.60
N THR A 206 -0.76 -8.43 -1.58
CA THR A 206 -1.28 -9.80 -1.68
C THR A 206 -1.95 -10.24 -0.38
N TYR A 207 -2.51 -11.44 -0.34
CA TYR A 207 -3.12 -11.98 0.88
C TYR A 207 -2.09 -12.76 1.70
N PHE A 208 -2.26 -12.73 3.02
CA PHE A 208 -1.50 -13.60 3.92
C PHE A 208 -1.93 -15.05 3.73
N CYS A 209 -0.98 -15.97 3.78
CA CYS A 209 -1.17 -17.42 3.71
C CYS A 209 -0.18 -18.15 4.64
N GLU A 210 -0.28 -19.44 4.75
CA GLU A 210 0.75 -20.25 5.39
C GLU A 210 2.07 -20.16 4.62
N ASP A 211 3.21 -20.41 5.28
CA ASP A 211 4.56 -20.32 4.71
C ASP A 211 4.82 -18.99 3.98
N PHE A 212 4.29 -17.89 4.51
CA PHE A 212 4.33 -16.58 3.86
C PHE A 212 5.75 -16.04 3.68
N GLU A 213 6.69 -16.45 4.51
CA GLU A 213 8.12 -16.14 4.37
C GLU A 213 8.69 -16.58 3.03
N ASN A 214 8.19 -17.68 2.45
CA ASN A 214 8.57 -18.14 1.12
C ASN A 214 8.07 -17.17 0.03
N VAL A 215 6.84 -16.64 0.19
CA VAL A 215 6.28 -15.64 -0.72
C VAL A 215 7.09 -14.34 -0.65
N VAL A 216 7.44 -13.92 0.56
CA VAL A 216 8.29 -12.72 0.77
C VAL A 216 9.69 -12.91 0.21
N ALA A 217 10.29 -14.09 0.40
CA ALA A 217 11.63 -14.39 -0.12
C ALA A 217 11.67 -14.35 -1.65
N ALA A 218 10.65 -14.89 -2.30
CA ALA A 218 10.56 -14.97 -3.77
C ALA A 218 10.25 -13.63 -4.43
N CYS A 219 9.62 -12.69 -3.74
CA CYS A 219 9.28 -11.37 -4.27
C CYS A 219 10.44 -10.38 -4.06
N PRO A 220 11.04 -9.80 -5.13
CA PRO A 220 12.20 -8.91 -5.02
C PRO A 220 11.87 -7.51 -4.50
N VAL A 221 10.59 -7.16 -4.35
CA VAL A 221 10.13 -5.84 -3.86
C VAL A 221 9.32 -5.98 -2.56
N PRO A 222 9.04 -4.88 -1.82
CA PRO A 222 8.24 -4.96 -0.60
C PRO A 222 6.84 -5.52 -0.84
N ILE A 223 6.37 -6.34 0.10
CA ILE A 223 5.00 -6.85 0.11
C ILE A 223 4.23 -6.21 1.27
N VAL A 224 2.99 -5.79 0.99
CA VAL A 224 1.97 -5.43 1.98
C VAL A 224 0.82 -6.44 1.91
N ILE A 225 0.24 -6.81 3.06
CA ILE A 225 -0.86 -7.76 3.06
C ILE A 225 -2.22 -7.08 2.99
N ALA A 226 -3.11 -7.67 2.22
CA ALA A 226 -4.52 -7.30 2.18
C ALA A 226 -5.27 -7.86 3.40
N GLY A 227 -6.19 -7.09 3.97
CA GLY A 227 -7.01 -7.52 5.11
C GLY A 227 -8.00 -8.64 4.79
N GLY A 228 -8.39 -8.79 3.55
CA GLY A 228 -9.36 -9.82 3.15
C GLY A 228 -10.78 -9.55 3.66
N LYS A 229 -11.49 -10.62 4.06
CA LYS A 229 -12.79 -10.53 4.70
C LYS A 229 -12.66 -9.96 6.11
N LYS A 230 -13.74 -9.37 6.66
CA LYS A 230 -13.78 -8.98 8.07
C LYS A 230 -13.57 -10.22 8.95
N LEU A 231 -12.64 -10.09 9.88
CA LEU A 231 -12.28 -11.05 10.92
C LEU A 231 -12.65 -10.44 12.29
N PRO A 232 -12.78 -11.24 13.35
CA PRO A 232 -12.71 -10.74 14.71
C PRO A 232 -11.42 -9.92 14.93
N GLU A 233 -11.46 -8.90 15.77
CA GLU A 233 -10.36 -7.94 15.95
C GLU A 233 -9.06 -8.63 16.37
N ALA A 234 -9.12 -9.58 17.31
CA ALA A 234 -7.97 -10.36 17.74
C ALA A 234 -7.33 -11.14 16.57
N GLU A 235 -8.15 -11.79 15.75
CA GLU A 235 -7.67 -12.56 14.59
C GLU A 235 -7.05 -11.65 13.52
N ALA A 236 -7.63 -10.47 13.29
CA ALA A 236 -7.07 -9.50 12.35
C ALA A 236 -5.70 -8.97 12.82
N LEU A 237 -5.53 -8.75 14.13
CA LEU A 237 -4.24 -8.36 14.73
C LEU A 237 -3.23 -9.51 14.67
N THR A 238 -3.65 -10.75 14.92
CA THR A 238 -2.81 -11.94 14.77
C THR A 238 -2.34 -12.10 13.32
N MET A 239 -3.22 -11.90 12.35
CA MET A 239 -2.85 -11.94 10.92
C MET A 239 -1.81 -10.86 10.59
N ALA A 240 -2.01 -9.62 11.05
CA ALA A 240 -1.06 -8.54 10.85
C ALA A 240 0.30 -8.85 11.48
N TYR A 241 0.32 -9.30 12.73
CA TYR A 241 1.53 -9.69 13.44
C TYR A 241 2.29 -10.79 12.71
N ARG A 242 1.62 -11.89 12.37
CA ARG A 242 2.25 -13.02 11.65
C ARG A 242 2.82 -12.57 10.30
N ALA A 243 2.12 -11.73 9.58
CA ALA A 243 2.60 -11.22 8.30
C ALA A 243 3.88 -10.39 8.44
N ILE A 244 3.94 -9.49 9.43
CA ILE A 244 5.13 -8.69 9.72
C ILE A 244 6.29 -9.60 10.12
N GLN A 245 6.06 -10.60 10.99
CA GLN A 245 7.09 -11.57 11.41
C GLN A 245 7.59 -12.41 10.22
N SER A 246 6.75 -12.71 9.24
CA SER A 246 7.13 -13.40 8.00
C SER A 246 7.82 -12.48 6.97
N GLY A 247 8.04 -11.19 7.29
CA GLY A 247 8.80 -10.25 6.46
C GLY A 247 7.96 -9.35 5.55
N ALA A 248 6.63 -9.32 5.68
CA ALA A 248 5.82 -8.28 5.07
C ALA A 248 6.25 -6.90 5.57
N ARG A 249 6.12 -5.89 4.72
CA ARG A 249 6.48 -4.51 5.02
C ARG A 249 5.27 -3.64 5.36
N GLY A 250 4.18 -4.27 5.75
CA GLY A 250 2.99 -3.57 6.21
C GLY A 250 1.71 -4.27 5.84
N VAL A 251 0.64 -3.53 6.09
CA VAL A 251 -0.72 -3.94 5.79
C VAL A 251 -1.41 -2.90 4.91
N ASP A 252 -2.32 -3.37 4.07
CA ASP A 252 -3.27 -2.52 3.34
C ASP A 252 -4.69 -3.06 3.63
N MET A 253 -5.24 -2.60 4.74
CA MET A 253 -6.48 -3.11 5.33
C MET A 253 -7.62 -2.09 5.20
N GLY A 254 -8.80 -2.60 4.90
CA GLY A 254 -10.05 -1.83 4.88
C GLY A 254 -11.02 -2.36 5.93
N ARG A 255 -11.80 -3.37 5.58
CA ARG A 255 -12.89 -3.94 6.40
C ARG A 255 -12.48 -4.33 7.82
N ASN A 256 -11.28 -4.85 8.01
CA ASN A 256 -10.78 -5.19 9.35
C ASN A 256 -10.51 -3.97 10.23
N ILE A 257 -10.41 -2.78 9.65
CA ILE A 257 -10.31 -1.51 10.39
C ILE A 257 -11.69 -0.86 10.50
N PHE A 258 -12.29 -0.42 9.38
CA PHE A 258 -13.50 0.41 9.44
C PHE A 258 -14.79 -0.34 9.80
N GLN A 259 -14.81 -1.68 9.75
CA GLN A 259 -15.92 -2.52 10.24
C GLN A 259 -15.65 -3.11 11.62
N SER A 260 -14.57 -2.71 12.31
CA SER A 260 -14.36 -3.11 13.71
C SER A 260 -15.32 -2.36 14.62
N GLU A 261 -15.51 -2.87 15.81
CA GLU A 261 -16.40 -2.24 16.80
C GLU A 261 -15.91 -0.83 17.19
N CYS A 262 -14.58 -0.61 17.25
CA CYS A 262 -13.98 0.69 17.43
C CYS A 262 -12.88 0.92 16.37
N PRO A 263 -13.22 1.52 15.20
CA PRO A 263 -12.30 1.64 14.07
C PRO A 263 -11.03 2.44 14.36
N ILE A 264 -11.12 3.50 15.16
CA ILE A 264 -9.94 4.31 15.55
C ILE A 264 -8.99 3.48 16.41
N ALA A 265 -9.50 2.82 17.45
CA ALA A 265 -8.70 1.93 18.31
C ALA A 265 -8.05 0.80 17.48
N MET A 266 -8.79 0.24 16.52
CA MET A 266 -8.27 -0.82 15.65
C MET A 266 -7.17 -0.31 14.73
N CYS A 267 -7.30 0.86 14.14
CA CYS A 267 -6.25 1.45 13.30
C CYS A 267 -4.97 1.70 14.11
N LYS A 268 -5.10 2.26 15.32
CA LYS A 268 -3.99 2.46 16.25
C LYS A 268 -3.32 1.13 16.65
N ALA A 269 -4.12 0.09 16.99
CA ALA A 269 -3.59 -1.21 17.37
C ALA A 269 -2.81 -1.88 16.23
N VAL A 270 -3.31 -1.80 15.00
CA VAL A 270 -2.60 -2.25 13.80
C VAL A 270 -1.28 -1.50 13.63
N ALA A 271 -1.25 -0.19 13.85
CA ALA A 271 -0.04 0.61 13.78
C ALA A 271 1.00 0.19 14.84
N LYS A 272 0.57 -0.19 16.05
CA LYS A 272 1.45 -0.74 17.08
C LYS A 272 2.13 -2.04 16.63
N VAL A 273 1.39 -2.94 16.00
CA VAL A 273 1.95 -4.17 15.42
C VAL A 273 2.98 -3.85 14.34
N VAL A 274 2.61 -2.95 13.41
CA VAL A 274 3.39 -2.70 12.20
C VAL A 274 4.65 -1.89 12.47
N HIS A 275 4.60 -0.89 13.36
CA HIS A 275 5.69 0.05 13.57
C HIS A 275 6.46 -0.12 14.88
N GLU A 276 5.81 -0.67 15.91
CA GLU A 276 6.36 -0.72 17.26
C GLU A 276 6.63 -2.16 17.74
N ASN A 277 6.47 -3.15 16.86
CA ASN A 277 6.71 -4.58 17.12
C ASN A 277 5.87 -5.17 18.27
N PHE A 278 4.67 -4.61 18.51
CA PHE A 278 3.74 -5.23 19.45
C PHE A 278 3.39 -6.64 18.97
N THR A 279 3.33 -7.57 19.90
CA THR A 279 2.72 -8.87 19.65
C THR A 279 1.21 -8.71 19.40
N ASP A 280 0.59 -9.71 18.83
CA ASP A 280 -0.87 -9.73 18.61
C ASP A 280 -1.66 -9.58 19.93
N LYS A 281 -1.16 -10.16 21.02
CA LYS A 281 -1.78 -10.06 22.35
C LYS A 281 -1.66 -8.64 22.92
N GLU A 282 -0.47 -8.05 22.91
CA GLU A 282 -0.26 -6.66 23.35
C GLU A 282 -1.09 -5.67 22.55
N ALA A 283 -1.17 -5.88 21.23
CA ALA A 283 -1.98 -5.03 20.37
C ALA A 283 -3.48 -5.21 20.64
N TYR A 284 -3.95 -6.39 20.94
CA TYR A 284 -5.34 -6.62 21.31
C TYR A 284 -5.69 -6.04 22.68
N GLU A 285 -4.81 -6.15 23.68
CA GLU A 285 -4.95 -5.47 24.98
C GLU A 285 -4.99 -3.94 24.79
N PHE A 286 -4.10 -3.40 23.97
CA PHE A 286 -4.12 -1.99 23.60
C PHE A 286 -5.46 -1.58 22.96
N TYR A 287 -5.96 -2.38 22.00
CA TYR A 287 -7.27 -2.15 21.38
C TYR A 287 -8.40 -2.08 22.40
N LEU A 288 -8.44 -3.04 23.35
CA LEU A 288 -9.47 -3.08 24.38
C LEU A 288 -9.41 -1.86 25.32
N ASN A 289 -8.21 -1.37 25.63
CA ASN A 289 -8.01 -0.20 26.49
C ASN A 289 -8.41 1.10 25.76
N GLU A 290 -8.10 1.22 24.46
CA GLU A 290 -8.48 2.40 23.66
C GLU A 290 -9.97 2.44 23.30
N LYS A 291 -10.66 1.29 23.33
CA LYS A 291 -12.09 1.18 23.06
C LYS A 291 -12.94 1.70 24.22
N ASN A 292 -12.48 1.59 25.47
CA ASN A 292 -13.18 2.01 26.68
C ASN A 292 -12.90 3.49 26.98
#